data_c2d6fa09f7291460b6ca79e214dbbe44
#
_entry.id   c2d6fa09f7291460b6ca79e214dbbe44
#
_cell.length_a   1.000
_cell.length_b   1.000
_cell.length_c   1.000
_cell.angle_alpha   90.00
_cell.angle_beta   90.00
_cell.angle_gamma   90.00
#
_symmetry.space_group_name_H-M   'P 1'
#
loop_
_entity.id
_entity.type
_entity.pdbx_description
1 polymer ?
#
loop_
_entity_poly.entity_id
_entity_poly.type
_entity_poly.pdbx_seq_one_letter_code
_entity_poly.pdbx_strand_id
1 'polypeptide(L)'
;MNKRNLLLFGFVLIIFSSVLISSCGEDKVTAKSTQPASLSYHEEFDSMQRVIDMGWKGVNLSDPIGSQSWQQGSYVVNGLNGTKGGPFESRIASHSYKASASEHAYVNYFAGEGLSFLNCWLITPELSMKNGDIISFWTTTADPVSFPDRMQVWLNPTSNSYNVGRTSAETGDFTVKLLDINPNLSPTAYPVGYPSTWTKFEIVISGLPNGTIPQKHRVGFRYYVKDGGPGGTVSDEIGLDDFDFISQ
;
A
#
# COMPACT_ATOMS: atom_id res chain seq x y z
N MET A 1 -28.73 -97.55 -47.36
CA MET A 1 -28.02 -97.70 -46.11
C MET A 1 -27.56 -96.33 -45.64
N ASN A 2 -28.01 -95.93 -44.52
CA ASN A 2 -28.05 -94.60 -43.99
C ASN A 2 -26.68 -94.01 -43.66
N LYS A 3 -26.46 -92.74 -44.01
CA LYS A 3 -25.46 -91.90 -43.36
C LYS A 3 -26.18 -90.69 -42.82
N ARG A 4 -26.19 -90.62 -41.47
CA ARG A 4 -26.79 -89.53 -40.69
C ARG A 4 -25.76 -88.42 -40.68
N ASN A 5 -26.20 -87.24 -41.13
CA ASN A 5 -25.47 -86.01 -41.01
C ASN A 5 -25.71 -85.41 -39.59
N LEU A 6 -24.65 -85.29 -38.84
CA LEU A 6 -24.69 -84.64 -37.54
C LEU A 6 -24.42 -83.16 -37.74
N LEU A 7 -25.47 -82.33 -37.58
CA LEU A 7 -25.36 -80.90 -37.58
C LEU A 7 -24.93 -80.47 -36.16
N LEU A 8 -23.74 -79.88 -36.05
CA LEU A 8 -23.24 -79.22 -34.83
C LEU A 8 -23.85 -77.85 -34.80
N PHE A 9 -24.79 -77.59 -33.86
CA PHE A 9 -25.25 -76.27 -33.49
C PHE A 9 -24.24 -75.66 -32.53
N GLY A 10 -23.47 -74.68 -33.02
CA GLY A 10 -22.63 -73.84 -32.14
C GLY A 10 -23.50 -72.86 -31.40
N PHE A 11 -23.57 -73.01 -30.09
CA PHE A 11 -24.14 -72.01 -29.22
C PHE A 11 -23.14 -70.86 -29.07
N VAL A 12 -23.45 -69.70 -29.66
CA VAL A 12 -22.70 -68.44 -29.39
C VAL A 12 -23.27 -67.87 -28.13
N LEU A 13 -22.53 -67.99 -27.04
CA LEU A 13 -22.82 -67.34 -25.78
C LEU A 13 -22.44 -65.86 -25.88
N ILE A 14 -23.42 -64.98 -26.11
CA ILE A 14 -23.18 -63.55 -26.06
C ILE A 14 -23.19 -63.15 -24.57
N ILE A 15 -21.99 -62.94 -24.03
CA ILE A 15 -21.84 -62.37 -22.71
C ILE A 15 -22.07 -60.86 -22.84
N PHE A 16 -23.23 -60.37 -22.43
CA PHE A 16 -23.48 -58.95 -22.21
C PHE A 16 -22.67 -58.50 -20.97
N SER A 17 -21.51 -57.94 -21.23
CA SER A 17 -20.76 -57.23 -20.22
C SER A 17 -21.45 -55.89 -19.99
N SER A 18 -22.23 -55.76 -18.94
CA SER A 18 -22.76 -54.49 -18.48
C SER A 18 -21.61 -53.66 -17.93
N VAL A 19 -21.10 -52.75 -18.74
CA VAL A 19 -20.19 -51.69 -18.29
C VAL A 19 -21.03 -50.73 -17.45
N LEU A 20 -20.90 -50.86 -16.14
CA LEU A 20 -21.32 -49.80 -15.21
C LEU A 20 -20.39 -48.62 -15.43
N ILE A 21 -20.85 -47.62 -16.19
CA ILE A 21 -20.22 -46.32 -16.25
C ILE A 21 -20.51 -45.66 -14.91
N SER A 22 -19.60 -45.83 -13.96
CA SER A 22 -19.54 -44.96 -12.79
C SER A 22 -19.19 -43.56 -13.29
N SER A 23 -20.21 -42.69 -13.38
CA SER A 23 -19.99 -41.26 -13.55
C SER A 23 -19.35 -40.75 -12.27
N CYS A 24 -18.03 -40.80 -12.24
CA CYS A 24 -17.26 -40.02 -11.30
C CYS A 24 -17.49 -38.55 -11.70
N GLY A 25 -18.32 -37.85 -10.94
CA GLY A 25 -18.44 -36.41 -11.07
C GLY A 25 -17.03 -35.83 -10.88
N GLU A 26 -16.44 -35.34 -11.96
CA GLU A 26 -15.26 -34.50 -11.84
C GLU A 26 -15.71 -33.23 -11.09
N ASP A 27 -15.46 -33.22 -9.78
CA ASP A 27 -15.33 -31.96 -9.05
C ASP A 27 -14.24 -31.18 -9.80
N LYS A 28 -14.68 -30.24 -10.63
CA LYS A 28 -13.79 -29.23 -11.19
C LYS A 28 -13.30 -28.42 -10.01
N VAL A 29 -12.25 -28.92 -9.36
CA VAL A 29 -11.37 -28.08 -8.56
C VAL A 29 -10.77 -27.10 -9.54
N THR A 30 -11.41 -25.94 -9.66
CA THR A 30 -10.81 -24.79 -10.34
C THR A 30 -9.58 -24.48 -9.51
N ALA A 31 -8.43 -24.98 -9.93
CA ALA A 31 -7.16 -24.55 -9.38
C ALA A 31 -7.13 -23.02 -9.58
N LYS A 32 -7.28 -22.29 -8.47
CA LYS A 32 -7.08 -20.85 -8.46
C LYS A 32 -5.68 -20.66 -9.05
N SER A 33 -5.59 -20.03 -10.21
CA SER A 33 -4.31 -19.76 -10.84
C SER A 33 -3.43 -19.07 -9.82
N THR A 34 -2.41 -19.75 -9.33
CA THR A 34 -1.38 -19.21 -8.46
C THR A 34 -0.30 -18.55 -9.31
N GLN A 35 -0.70 -17.79 -10.34
CA GLN A 35 0.24 -16.90 -10.98
C GLN A 35 0.68 -15.89 -9.92
N PRO A 36 1.99 -15.74 -9.65
CA PRO A 36 2.45 -14.76 -8.69
C PRO A 36 1.89 -13.40 -9.07
N ALA A 37 1.33 -12.69 -8.11
CA ALA A 37 0.90 -11.31 -8.30
C ALA A 37 2.05 -10.50 -8.91
N SER A 38 1.80 -9.81 -10.01
CA SER A 38 2.82 -9.02 -10.68
C SER A 38 2.88 -7.63 -10.03
N LEU A 39 4.08 -7.22 -9.64
CA LEU A 39 4.35 -5.84 -9.26
C LEU A 39 3.98 -4.93 -10.44
N SER A 40 3.02 -4.03 -10.23
CA SER A 40 2.50 -3.15 -11.28
C SER A 40 3.09 -1.74 -11.22
N TYR A 41 3.56 -1.34 -10.04
CA TYR A 41 4.23 -0.07 -9.81
C TYR A 41 5.09 -0.18 -8.54
N HIS A 42 6.29 0.40 -8.59
CA HIS A 42 7.22 0.47 -7.46
C HIS A 42 7.85 1.85 -7.37
N GLU A 43 8.01 2.39 -6.16
CA GLU A 43 8.65 3.66 -5.89
C GLU A 43 9.53 3.57 -4.63
N GLU A 44 10.82 3.77 -4.82
CA GLU A 44 11.85 3.76 -3.76
C GLU A 44 12.12 5.15 -3.17
N PHE A 45 11.48 6.20 -3.66
CA PHE A 45 11.67 7.59 -3.22
C PHE A 45 13.13 8.09 -3.21
N ASP A 46 13.99 7.51 -4.03
CA ASP A 46 15.40 7.91 -4.18
C ASP A 46 15.57 9.35 -4.66
N SER A 47 14.55 9.91 -5.30
CA SER A 47 14.52 11.29 -5.77
C SER A 47 13.11 11.84 -5.79
N MET A 48 12.78 12.73 -4.88
CA MET A 48 11.45 13.36 -4.83
C MET A 48 11.17 14.20 -6.08
N GLN A 49 12.17 14.75 -6.76
CA GLN A 49 11.96 15.42 -8.04
C GLN A 49 11.46 14.42 -9.09
N ARG A 50 12.10 13.27 -9.21
CA ARG A 50 11.65 12.19 -10.11
C ARG A 50 10.25 11.70 -9.74
N VAL A 51 9.98 11.54 -8.46
CA VAL A 51 8.66 11.12 -7.94
C VAL A 51 7.57 12.09 -8.42
N ILE A 52 7.80 13.39 -8.28
CA ILE A 52 6.86 14.43 -8.76
C ILE A 52 6.71 14.38 -10.29
N ASP A 53 7.81 14.23 -11.03
CA ASP A 53 7.80 14.14 -12.50
C ASP A 53 7.02 12.89 -12.99
N MET A 54 6.99 11.83 -12.19
CA MET A 54 6.21 10.62 -12.45
C MET A 54 4.73 10.73 -12.04
N GLY A 55 4.29 11.89 -11.56
CA GLY A 55 2.88 12.17 -11.28
C GLY A 55 2.44 12.01 -9.83
N TRP A 56 3.38 11.84 -8.90
CA TRP A 56 3.06 12.03 -7.50
C TRP A 56 2.82 13.50 -7.20
N LYS A 57 2.05 13.79 -6.17
CA LYS A 57 1.73 15.17 -5.81
C LYS A 57 1.74 15.39 -4.30
N GLY A 58 2.55 16.33 -3.83
CA GLY A 58 2.49 16.88 -2.49
C GLY A 58 1.44 17.97 -2.37
N VAL A 59 0.68 17.99 -1.27
CA VAL A 59 -0.27 19.07 -0.94
C VAL A 59 -0.17 19.31 0.56
N ASN A 60 0.10 20.54 0.96
CA ASN A 60 0.08 20.96 2.37
C ASN A 60 -1.14 21.83 2.64
N LEU A 61 -2.03 21.38 3.52
CA LEU A 61 -3.21 22.08 4.02
C LEU A 61 -3.16 22.25 5.54
N SER A 62 -1.96 22.25 6.12
CA SER A 62 -1.79 22.52 7.57
C SER A 62 -2.28 23.92 7.91
N ASP A 63 -2.75 24.10 9.13
CA ASP A 63 -3.31 25.39 9.59
C ASP A 63 -2.84 25.70 11.02
N PRO A 64 -2.01 26.71 11.21
CA PRO A 64 -1.30 27.52 10.17
C PRO A 64 -0.34 26.66 9.32
N ILE A 65 -0.24 27.02 8.02
CA ILE A 65 0.65 26.36 7.08
C ILE A 65 2.11 26.73 7.36
N GLY A 66 2.98 25.71 7.37
CA GLY A 66 4.42 25.89 7.57
C GLY A 66 5.21 25.97 6.26
N SER A 67 6.51 25.97 6.41
CA SER A 67 7.45 26.17 5.30
C SER A 67 7.78 24.88 4.53
N GLN A 68 7.36 23.71 5.02
CA GLN A 68 7.73 22.42 4.46
C GLN A 68 6.50 21.61 4.04
N SER A 69 6.76 20.56 3.29
CA SER A 69 5.80 19.57 2.82
C SER A 69 6.50 18.22 2.76
N TRP A 70 5.92 17.22 2.11
CA TRP A 70 6.64 16.02 1.73
C TRP A 70 7.82 16.39 0.82
N GLN A 71 9.00 15.88 1.15
CA GLN A 71 10.26 16.24 0.53
C GLN A 71 11.25 15.08 0.58
N GLN A 72 12.45 15.29 0.04
CA GLN A 72 13.52 14.31 0.12
C GLN A 72 14.06 14.22 1.54
N GLY A 73 13.98 13.04 2.13
CA GLY A 73 14.78 12.63 3.27
C GLY A 73 15.99 11.84 2.81
N SER A 74 17.06 11.90 3.59
CA SER A 74 18.27 11.12 3.33
C SER A 74 18.99 10.85 4.63
N TYR A 75 19.43 9.62 4.81
CA TYR A 75 20.25 9.24 5.94
C TYR A 75 21.69 9.02 5.48
N VAL A 76 22.58 9.91 5.84
CA VAL A 76 24.01 9.79 5.57
C VAL A 76 24.76 9.56 6.87
N VAL A 77 25.34 8.38 7.01
CA VAL A 77 26.26 8.09 8.11
C VAL A 77 27.63 8.63 7.71
N ASN A 78 28.02 9.76 8.26
CA ASN A 78 29.32 10.39 7.99
C ASN A 78 30.39 10.03 9.04
N GLY A 79 30.49 8.78 9.41
CA GLY A 79 31.39 8.29 10.44
C GLY A 79 31.05 8.72 11.87
N LEU A 80 30.12 9.64 12.03
CA LEU A 80 29.62 10.18 13.30
C LEU A 80 28.09 10.03 13.44
N ASN A 81 27.49 9.15 12.66
CA ASN A 81 26.03 8.97 12.59
C ASN A 81 25.29 10.25 12.15
N GLY A 82 25.94 11.06 11.33
CA GLY A 82 25.31 12.25 10.78
C GLY A 82 24.15 11.88 9.87
N THR A 83 23.03 12.52 10.08
CA THR A 83 21.83 12.37 9.27
C THR A 83 21.63 13.64 8.48
N LYS A 84 21.47 13.51 7.19
CA LYS A 84 21.25 14.63 6.28
C LYS A 84 20.13 14.30 5.33
N GLY A 85 19.14 15.15 5.25
CA GLY A 85 18.05 15.02 4.33
C GLY A 85 17.99 16.20 3.38
N GLY A 86 18.77 16.24 2.31
CA GLY A 86 18.77 17.39 1.39
C GLY A 86 19.01 18.70 2.13
N PRO A 87 18.19 19.78 1.94
CA PRO A 87 18.28 20.95 2.77
C PRO A 87 17.76 20.72 4.20
N PHE A 88 17.18 19.56 4.47
CA PHE A 88 16.57 19.18 5.73
C PHE A 88 17.25 17.95 6.28
N GLU A 89 17.53 17.98 7.57
CA GLU A 89 18.05 16.80 8.25
C GLU A 89 16.91 15.81 8.48
N SER A 90 17.17 14.54 8.19
CA SER A 90 16.33 13.43 8.61
C SER A 90 17.14 12.53 9.53
N ARG A 91 16.57 12.19 10.68
CA ARG A 91 17.16 11.24 11.64
C ARG A 91 16.79 9.79 11.31
N ILE A 92 15.98 9.60 10.27
CA ILE A 92 15.47 8.32 9.86
C ILE A 92 16.41 7.73 8.79
N ALA A 93 17.00 6.57 9.07
CA ALA A 93 17.71 5.81 8.06
C ALA A 93 16.70 5.26 7.04
N SER A 94 17.04 5.35 5.74
CA SER A 94 16.18 4.84 4.70
C SER A 94 15.94 3.33 4.83
N HIS A 95 14.82 2.88 4.39
CA HIS A 95 14.59 1.50 4.01
C HIS A 95 14.80 1.41 2.49
N SER A 96 15.70 0.59 2.03
CA SER A 96 15.98 0.44 0.60
C SER A 96 15.84 -1.00 0.17
N TYR A 97 15.05 -1.23 -0.87
CA TYR A 97 14.94 -2.53 -1.51
C TYR A 97 16.30 -3.06 -2.01
N LYS A 98 17.18 -2.17 -2.45
CA LYS A 98 18.53 -2.51 -2.94
C LYS A 98 19.63 -2.35 -1.89
N ALA A 99 19.28 -1.98 -0.68
CA ALA A 99 20.21 -1.74 0.44
C ALA A 99 21.38 -0.78 0.13
N SER A 100 21.26 0.03 -0.90
CA SER A 100 22.31 0.96 -1.37
C SER A 100 21.88 2.42 -1.35
N ALA A 101 20.58 2.70 -1.37
CA ALA A 101 20.05 4.04 -1.27
C ALA A 101 19.89 4.44 0.20
N SER A 102 20.02 5.72 0.46
CA SER A 102 19.85 6.32 1.79
C SER A 102 18.65 7.28 1.81
N GLU A 103 18.00 7.43 0.69
CA GLU A 103 16.93 8.36 0.45
C GLU A 103 15.57 7.72 0.73
N HIS A 104 14.59 8.57 1.09
CA HIS A 104 13.19 8.20 1.32
C HIS A 104 12.31 9.44 1.19
N ALA A 105 11.00 9.29 1.11
CA ALA A 105 10.07 10.42 1.27
C ALA A 105 9.94 10.77 2.76
N TYR A 106 9.87 12.07 3.06
CA TYR A 106 9.98 12.59 4.41
C TYR A 106 9.05 13.78 4.62
N VAL A 107 8.44 13.86 5.78
CA VAL A 107 7.67 15.02 6.25
C VAL A 107 7.85 15.19 7.75
N ASN A 108 7.85 16.44 8.23
CA ASN A 108 8.05 16.74 9.63
C ASN A 108 7.09 17.84 10.13
N TYR A 109 7.25 18.18 11.39
CA TYR A 109 6.45 19.20 12.08
C TYR A 109 6.51 20.61 11.45
N PHE A 110 7.54 20.95 10.66
CA PHE A 110 7.60 22.20 9.89
C PHE A 110 6.62 22.26 8.72
N ALA A 111 5.82 21.21 8.50
CA ALA A 111 4.65 21.31 7.64
C ALA A 111 3.60 22.30 8.18
N GLY A 112 3.63 22.58 9.49
CA GLY A 112 2.87 23.65 10.15
C GLY A 112 3.75 24.75 10.68
N GLU A 113 3.15 25.88 11.04
CA GLU A 113 3.79 27.00 11.72
C GLU A 113 3.22 27.15 13.14
N GLY A 114 4.10 27.32 14.13
CA GLY A 114 3.70 27.42 15.52
C GLY A 114 2.92 26.20 16.00
N LEU A 115 1.84 26.40 16.76
CA LEU A 115 0.88 25.34 17.09
C LEU A 115 -0.06 25.18 15.90
N SER A 116 -0.03 24.02 15.25
CA SER A 116 -0.69 23.81 13.98
C SER A 116 -1.46 22.49 13.93
N PHE A 117 -2.50 22.46 13.11
CA PHE A 117 -3.14 21.24 12.68
C PHE A 117 -2.48 20.76 11.39
N LEU A 118 -1.57 19.81 11.51
CA LEU A 118 -0.84 19.27 10.36
C LEU A 118 -1.76 18.45 9.46
N ASN A 119 -1.74 18.78 8.17
CA ASN A 119 -2.47 18.09 7.13
C ASN A 119 -1.66 18.11 5.82
N CYS A 120 -0.70 17.23 5.72
CA CYS A 120 0.23 17.19 4.61
C CYS A 120 0.11 15.87 3.85
N TRP A 121 -0.21 15.95 2.56
CA TRP A 121 -0.51 14.81 1.71
C TRP A 121 0.62 14.53 0.72
N LEU A 122 0.86 13.24 0.47
CA LEU A 122 1.61 12.71 -0.67
C LEU A 122 0.71 11.73 -1.41
N ILE A 123 0.40 12.03 -2.67
CA ILE A 123 -0.63 11.36 -3.45
C ILE A 123 0.02 10.64 -4.62
N THR A 124 -0.32 9.37 -4.82
CA THR A 124 0.23 8.53 -5.89
C THR A 124 -0.12 9.07 -7.29
N PRO A 125 0.64 8.68 -8.33
CA PRO A 125 0.14 8.78 -9.70
C PRO A 125 -1.16 7.98 -9.87
N GLU A 126 -1.73 8.05 -11.07
CA GLU A 126 -2.89 7.20 -11.42
C GLU A 126 -2.47 5.73 -11.44
N LEU A 127 -3.13 4.93 -10.63
CA LEU A 127 -2.96 3.48 -10.59
C LEU A 127 -4.22 2.81 -11.12
N SER A 128 -4.05 1.80 -11.96
CA SER A 128 -5.18 1.03 -12.51
C SER A 128 -5.60 -0.02 -11.50
N MET A 129 -6.55 0.34 -10.62
CA MET A 129 -6.92 -0.45 -9.44
C MET A 129 -8.27 -1.12 -9.57
N LYS A 130 -8.41 -2.25 -8.87
CA LYS A 130 -9.65 -2.97 -8.59
C LYS A 130 -9.66 -3.49 -7.17
N ASN A 131 -10.82 -3.91 -6.66
CA ASN A 131 -10.89 -4.58 -5.38
C ASN A 131 -10.09 -5.88 -5.40
N GLY A 132 -9.34 -6.12 -4.34
CA GLY A 132 -8.43 -7.25 -4.19
C GLY A 132 -6.97 -6.95 -4.57
N ASP A 133 -6.69 -5.85 -5.27
CA ASP A 133 -5.30 -5.40 -5.47
C ASP A 133 -4.65 -5.04 -4.13
N ILE A 134 -3.33 -5.04 -4.09
CA ILE A 134 -2.57 -4.81 -2.85
C ILE A 134 -1.69 -3.58 -3.03
N ILE A 135 -1.62 -2.75 -2.00
CA ILE A 135 -0.54 -1.79 -1.82
C ILE A 135 0.29 -2.17 -0.61
N SER A 136 1.59 -1.95 -0.69
CA SER A 136 2.47 -2.04 0.48
C SER A 136 3.44 -0.88 0.51
N PHE A 137 3.94 -0.56 1.69
CA PHE A 137 4.92 0.50 1.92
C PHE A 137 5.61 0.29 3.27
N TRP A 138 6.74 0.95 3.45
CA TRP A 138 7.43 1.00 4.73
C TRP A 138 7.33 2.39 5.32
N THR A 139 7.21 2.48 6.64
CA THR A 139 7.19 3.76 7.36
C THR A 139 7.82 3.63 8.74
N THR A 140 8.31 4.75 9.25
CA THR A 140 8.91 4.89 10.58
C THR A 140 8.83 6.33 11.05
N THR A 141 9.07 6.56 12.34
CA THR A 141 9.32 7.88 12.95
C THR A 141 10.62 7.86 13.75
N ALA A 142 11.18 9.01 14.06
CA ALA A 142 12.43 9.11 14.80
C ALA A 142 12.24 9.00 16.32
N ASP A 143 11.26 9.68 16.88
CA ASP A 143 11.02 9.73 18.33
C ASP A 143 9.51 9.63 18.65
N PRO A 144 8.94 8.41 18.68
CA PRO A 144 7.51 8.23 18.91
C PRO A 144 7.09 8.51 20.35
N VAL A 145 8.05 8.61 21.28
CA VAL A 145 7.76 8.76 22.71
C VAL A 145 7.62 10.23 23.08
N SER A 146 8.56 11.07 22.61
CA SER A 146 8.52 12.48 22.96
C SER A 146 7.53 13.28 22.12
N PHE A 147 7.41 12.91 20.83
CA PHE A 147 6.60 13.62 19.85
C PHE A 147 5.86 12.63 18.95
N PRO A 148 4.76 12.04 19.44
CA PRO A 148 4.05 11.02 18.70
C PRO A 148 3.48 11.54 17.38
N ASP A 149 3.67 10.77 16.35
CA ASP A 149 3.23 11.03 14.99
C ASP A 149 1.97 10.25 14.62
N ARG A 150 1.32 10.64 13.52
CA ARG A 150 0.18 9.95 12.95
C ARG A 150 0.19 10.04 11.43
N MET A 151 -0.06 8.94 10.76
CA MET A 151 -0.29 8.89 9.33
C MET A 151 -1.59 8.16 9.00
N GLN A 152 -2.31 8.67 8.01
CA GLN A 152 -3.48 8.04 7.43
C GLN A 152 -3.20 7.66 5.97
N VAL A 153 -3.79 6.55 5.52
CA VAL A 153 -3.81 6.17 4.11
C VAL A 153 -5.25 6.21 3.62
N TRP A 154 -5.48 6.96 2.55
CA TRP A 154 -6.79 7.19 1.97
C TRP A 154 -6.85 6.79 0.50
N LEU A 155 -8.02 6.36 0.06
CA LEU A 155 -8.32 6.02 -1.33
C LEU A 155 -9.35 7.02 -1.88
N ASN A 156 -9.09 7.52 -3.10
CA ASN A 156 -10.10 8.18 -3.91
C ASN A 156 -10.83 7.09 -4.73
N PRO A 157 -12.05 6.69 -4.33
CA PRO A 157 -12.72 5.55 -4.93
C PRO A 157 -13.50 5.89 -6.21
N THR A 158 -13.70 7.16 -6.52
CA THR A 158 -14.63 7.59 -7.58
C THR A 158 -13.98 8.29 -8.75
N SER A 159 -12.76 8.76 -8.60
CA SER A 159 -12.05 9.51 -9.64
C SER A 159 -10.53 9.37 -9.54
N ASN A 160 -9.85 9.99 -10.49
CA ASN A 160 -8.39 10.14 -10.50
C ASN A 160 -7.94 11.55 -10.10
N SER A 161 -8.79 12.31 -9.41
CA SER A 161 -8.46 13.67 -8.99
C SER A 161 -7.46 13.69 -7.83
N TYR A 162 -6.77 14.82 -7.66
CA TYR A 162 -5.89 15.12 -6.53
C TYR A 162 -6.60 15.94 -5.43
N ASN A 163 -7.90 16.16 -5.54
CA ASN A 163 -8.63 17.01 -4.62
C ASN A 163 -8.70 16.39 -3.24
N VAL A 164 -8.00 16.98 -2.29
CA VAL A 164 -7.97 16.61 -0.86
C VAL A 164 -8.77 17.57 0.02
N GLY A 165 -9.59 18.44 -0.58
CA GLY A 165 -10.31 19.49 0.12
C GLY A 165 -9.54 20.81 0.17
N ARG A 166 -9.97 21.70 1.07
CA ARG A 166 -9.46 23.09 1.20
C ARG A 166 -9.00 23.43 2.60
N THR A 167 -9.34 22.61 3.57
CA THR A 167 -9.05 22.87 4.99
C THR A 167 -8.27 21.71 5.60
N SER A 168 -7.68 21.95 6.76
CA SER A 168 -6.95 20.92 7.53
C SER A 168 -7.80 19.70 7.91
N ALA A 169 -9.12 19.85 7.99
CA ALA A 169 -10.02 18.77 8.39
C ALA A 169 -10.55 17.93 7.22
N GLU A 170 -10.55 18.49 6.00
CA GLU A 170 -11.16 17.85 4.83
C GLU A 170 -10.25 16.76 4.22
N THR A 171 -10.88 15.91 3.41
CA THR A 171 -10.21 14.87 2.62
C THR A 171 -10.58 14.91 1.13
N GLY A 172 -11.48 15.86 0.75
CA GLY A 172 -11.94 16.02 -0.63
C GLY A 172 -12.52 14.73 -1.21
N ASP A 173 -11.97 14.29 -2.33
CA ASP A 173 -12.41 13.09 -3.04
C ASP A 173 -11.85 11.79 -2.45
N PHE A 174 -10.95 11.88 -1.48
CA PHE A 174 -10.40 10.75 -0.75
C PHE A 174 -11.35 10.35 0.38
N THR A 175 -12.34 9.54 0.08
CA THR A 175 -13.46 9.23 0.98
C THR A 175 -13.38 7.88 1.69
N VAL A 176 -12.48 6.99 1.26
CA VAL A 176 -12.25 5.68 1.89
C VAL A 176 -10.93 5.71 2.65
N LYS A 177 -11.01 5.64 3.97
CA LYS A 177 -9.81 5.50 4.81
C LYS A 177 -9.40 4.03 4.87
N LEU A 178 -8.22 3.73 4.32
CA LEU A 178 -7.66 2.38 4.27
C LEU A 178 -6.89 2.02 5.54
N LEU A 179 -6.18 3.00 6.13
CA LEU A 179 -5.35 2.79 7.31
C LEU A 179 -5.26 4.08 8.14
N ASP A 180 -5.09 3.93 9.45
CA ASP A 180 -4.83 5.01 10.40
C ASP A 180 -3.80 4.54 11.42
N ILE A 181 -2.55 5.00 11.29
CA ILE A 181 -1.44 4.61 12.17
C ILE A 181 -1.36 5.61 13.30
N ASN A 182 -1.44 5.13 14.53
CA ASN A 182 -1.43 5.92 15.75
C ASN A 182 -2.54 7.01 15.83
N PRO A 183 -3.82 6.63 15.70
CA PRO A 183 -4.92 7.60 15.67
C PRO A 183 -5.07 8.43 16.95
N ASN A 184 -4.55 7.92 18.06
CA ASN A 184 -4.66 8.54 19.37
C ASN A 184 -3.40 9.35 19.76
N LEU A 185 -2.41 9.47 18.88
CA LEU A 185 -1.12 10.09 19.16
C LEU A 185 -0.50 9.51 20.44
N SER A 186 -0.54 8.19 20.56
CA SER A 186 0.00 7.48 21.71
C SER A 186 1.53 7.55 21.71
N PRO A 187 2.18 7.94 22.82
CA PRO A 187 3.63 7.97 22.96
C PRO A 187 4.22 6.60 23.32
N THR A 188 3.58 5.52 22.92
CA THR A 188 4.03 4.16 23.22
C THR A 188 4.57 3.48 21.97
N ALA A 189 5.25 2.34 22.18
CA ALA A 189 5.75 1.56 21.06
C ALA A 189 4.60 1.02 20.17
N TYR A 190 4.93 0.82 18.89
CA TYR A 190 4.06 0.11 17.96
C TYR A 190 3.71 -1.29 18.50
N PRO A 191 2.49 -1.82 18.37
CA PRO A 191 1.43 -1.35 17.46
C PRO A 191 0.45 -0.30 18.04
N VAL A 192 0.61 0.15 19.26
CA VAL A 192 -0.27 1.17 19.86
C VAL A 192 0.11 2.57 19.39
N GLY A 193 1.41 2.90 19.40
CA GLY A 193 1.96 4.13 18.87
C GLY A 193 2.45 3.98 17.41
N TYR A 194 3.16 4.99 16.92
CA TYR A 194 3.78 4.95 15.60
C TYR A 194 5.05 4.07 15.62
N PRO A 195 5.40 3.33 14.53
CA PRO A 195 6.62 2.52 14.53
C PRO A 195 7.89 3.39 14.54
N SER A 196 8.83 3.06 15.45
CA SER A 196 10.16 3.70 15.55
C SER A 196 11.26 2.95 14.80
N THR A 197 10.89 1.91 14.11
CA THR A 197 11.74 1.20 13.16
C THR A 197 10.96 1.01 11.87
N TRP A 198 11.64 0.94 10.75
CA TRP A 198 10.99 0.69 9.47
C TRP A 198 10.09 -0.54 9.55
N THR A 199 8.81 -0.33 9.36
CA THR A 199 7.75 -1.34 9.47
C THR A 199 6.95 -1.36 8.19
N LYS A 200 6.80 -2.56 7.62
CA LYS A 200 6.00 -2.78 6.42
C LYS A 200 4.52 -2.83 6.77
N PHE A 201 3.74 -2.11 5.98
CA PHE A 201 2.29 -2.20 5.95
C PHE A 201 1.84 -2.76 4.61
N GLU A 202 0.82 -3.59 4.64
CA GLU A 202 0.20 -4.17 3.45
C GLU A 202 -1.32 -4.02 3.56
N ILE A 203 -1.94 -3.50 2.51
CA ILE A 203 -3.37 -3.18 2.48
C ILE A 203 -3.98 -3.81 1.24
N VAL A 204 -5.01 -4.62 1.43
CA VAL A 204 -5.85 -5.10 0.34
C VAL A 204 -6.87 -4.02 0.00
N ILE A 205 -6.84 -3.55 -1.25
CA ILE A 205 -7.75 -2.52 -1.75
C ILE A 205 -9.19 -3.03 -1.72
N SER A 206 -10.06 -2.23 -1.13
CA SER A 206 -11.50 -2.49 -1.06
C SER A 206 -12.28 -1.18 -1.09
N GLY A 207 -13.59 -1.27 -1.33
CA GLY A 207 -14.46 -0.08 -1.38
C GLY A 207 -14.47 0.65 -2.72
N LEU A 208 -13.86 0.08 -3.76
CA LEU A 208 -13.96 0.60 -5.12
C LEU A 208 -15.30 0.21 -5.73
N PRO A 209 -16.07 1.16 -6.30
CA PRO A 209 -17.39 0.87 -6.89
C PRO A 209 -17.30 0.06 -8.19
N ASN A 210 -16.15 0.08 -8.85
CA ASN A 210 -15.85 -0.70 -10.06
C ASN A 210 -15.63 -2.21 -9.79
N GLY A 211 -15.64 -2.63 -8.52
CA GLY A 211 -15.47 -4.03 -8.14
C GLY A 211 -14.15 -4.62 -8.60
N THR A 212 -14.20 -5.61 -9.49
CA THR A 212 -13.01 -6.29 -10.04
C THR A 212 -12.56 -5.75 -11.40
N ILE A 213 -13.18 -4.68 -11.89
CA ILE A 213 -12.81 -4.04 -13.18
C ILE A 213 -11.77 -2.96 -12.89
N PRO A 214 -10.55 -3.02 -13.46
CA PRO A 214 -9.55 -2.00 -13.22
C PRO A 214 -9.98 -0.61 -13.73
N GLN A 215 -9.85 0.39 -12.88
CA GLN A 215 -10.07 1.81 -13.22
C GLN A 215 -8.99 2.69 -12.59
N LYS A 216 -8.88 3.93 -13.06
CA LYS A 216 -7.87 4.87 -12.59
C LYS A 216 -8.28 5.51 -11.26
N HIS A 217 -7.50 5.23 -10.24
CA HIS A 217 -7.68 5.74 -8.87
C HIS A 217 -6.35 6.24 -8.30
N ARG A 218 -6.41 6.89 -7.14
CA ARG A 218 -5.23 7.34 -6.40
C ARG A 218 -5.31 6.95 -4.94
N VAL A 219 -4.15 6.74 -4.34
CA VAL A 219 -3.97 6.61 -2.89
C VAL A 219 -3.26 7.85 -2.38
N GLY A 220 -3.63 8.32 -1.19
CA GLY A 220 -2.99 9.44 -0.53
C GLY A 220 -2.47 9.05 0.86
N PHE A 221 -1.22 9.37 1.12
CA PHE A 221 -0.58 9.30 2.43
C PHE A 221 -0.70 10.66 3.08
N ARG A 222 -1.33 10.71 4.25
CA ARG A 222 -1.66 11.95 4.95
C ARG A 222 -0.95 12.00 6.28
N TYR A 223 0.05 12.86 6.44
CA TYR A 223 0.58 13.23 7.74
C TYR A 223 -0.46 14.11 8.44
N TYR A 224 -1.07 13.60 9.51
CA TYR A 224 -2.28 14.19 10.07
C TYR A 224 -2.20 14.24 11.59
N VAL A 225 -1.75 15.39 12.12
CA VAL A 225 -1.48 15.58 13.53
C VAL A 225 -2.13 16.85 14.01
N LYS A 226 -3.12 16.73 14.89
CA LYS A 226 -3.71 17.86 15.57
C LYS A 226 -2.81 18.31 16.71
N ASP A 227 -2.76 19.61 16.96
CA ASP A 227 -1.93 20.23 18.00
C ASP A 227 -0.42 19.96 17.82
N GLY A 228 0.00 19.76 16.56
CA GLY A 228 1.37 19.57 16.12
C GLY A 228 2.06 20.87 15.74
N GLY A 229 3.11 20.74 14.91
CA GLY A 229 3.93 21.87 14.47
C GLY A 229 5.03 22.26 15.47
N PRO A 230 5.87 23.26 15.15
CA PRO A 230 7.01 23.66 15.99
C PRO A 230 6.64 24.12 17.40
N GLY A 231 5.43 24.56 17.61
CA GLY A 231 4.89 24.96 18.91
C GLY A 231 4.05 23.91 19.61
N GLY A 232 3.89 22.73 18.99
CA GLY A 232 3.10 21.62 19.49
C GLY A 232 3.88 20.73 20.47
N THR A 233 3.16 19.80 21.08
CA THR A 233 3.73 18.76 21.96
C THR A 233 3.70 17.38 21.33
N VAL A 234 3.21 17.28 20.12
CA VAL A 234 3.12 16.10 19.27
C VAL A 234 3.66 16.46 17.90
N SER A 235 3.93 15.48 17.07
CA SER A 235 4.58 15.58 15.76
C SER A 235 6.10 15.81 15.84
N ASP A 236 6.81 14.88 15.23
CA ASP A 236 8.23 15.01 14.96
C ASP A 236 8.47 14.90 13.46
N GLU A 237 8.61 13.69 12.97
CA GLU A 237 8.89 13.43 11.57
C GLU A 237 8.53 11.97 11.22
N ILE A 238 8.07 11.75 10.00
CA ILE A 238 7.85 10.40 9.47
C ILE A 238 8.56 10.20 8.14
N GLY A 239 9.05 8.98 7.92
CA GLY A 239 9.56 8.50 6.65
C GLY A 239 8.56 7.56 5.97
N LEU A 240 8.56 7.57 4.65
CA LEU A 240 7.83 6.65 3.78
C LEU A 240 8.78 6.14 2.71
N ASP A 241 8.81 4.82 2.50
CA ASP A 241 9.72 4.19 1.55
C ASP A 241 9.12 2.93 0.93
N ASP A 242 9.72 2.45 -0.17
CA ASP A 242 9.36 1.20 -0.85
C ASP A 242 7.85 1.03 -1.04
N PHE A 243 7.22 1.97 -1.73
CA PHE A 243 5.82 1.83 -2.11
C PHE A 243 5.65 0.86 -3.27
N ASP A 244 4.84 -0.18 -3.06
CA ASP A 244 4.44 -1.14 -4.09
C ASP A 244 2.94 -1.08 -4.35
N PHE A 245 2.57 -1.17 -5.62
CA PHE A 245 1.23 -1.51 -6.07
C PHE A 245 1.27 -2.84 -6.82
N ILE A 246 0.48 -3.79 -6.38
CA ILE A 246 0.46 -5.18 -6.86
C ILE A 246 -0.95 -5.50 -7.35
N SER A 247 -1.10 -5.67 -8.65
CA SER A 247 -2.38 -6.11 -9.25
C SER A 247 -2.55 -7.62 -9.08
N GLN A 248 -3.70 -8.05 -8.58
CA GLN A 248 -4.06 -9.45 -8.34
C GLN A 248 -4.80 -10.08 -9.52
#